data_1211115cfa1adabecbc04ef91907c11c
#
_entry.id   1211115cfa1adabecbc04ef91907c11c
#
_cell.length_a   1.000
_cell.length_b   1.000
_cell.length_c   1.000
_cell.angle_alpha   90.00
_cell.angle_beta   90.00
_cell.angle_gamma   90.00
#
_symmetry.space_group_name_H-M   'P 1'
#
loop_
_entity.id
_entity.type
_entity.pdbx_description
1 polymer ?
#
loop_
_entity_poly.entity_id
_entity_poly.type
_entity_poly.pdbx_seq_one_letter_code
_entity_poly.pdbx_strand_id
1 'polypeptide(L)'
;MENNIVSWPGWKVVRLIGEGSFGAVYEIQRNTFRKNEKAALKVISIPKSKRDIEELYNDGYDDASITARFNSFLEDIVREYSLMVEMKGHTNVVYCDDLRYVQSEDGFGWNIYIKMELLTPLPKILRSEIAQEDVIQLGIDICKALVLCKSRNIVHRDIKPQNIFVSKDGNFKLGDFGI
;
A
#
# COMPACT_ATOMS: atom_id res chain seq x y z
N MET A 1 24.71 -5.96 8.61
CA MET A 1 23.31 -5.96 8.06
C MET A 1 22.42 -5.73 9.26
N GLU A 2 22.22 -4.46 9.62
CA GLU A 2 21.25 -4.13 10.66
C GLU A 2 19.86 -4.27 10.10
N ASN A 3 19.10 -5.16 10.72
CA ASN A 3 17.70 -5.36 10.43
C ASN A 3 16.96 -4.02 10.64
N ASN A 4 16.59 -3.36 9.58
CA ASN A 4 15.51 -2.35 9.62
C ASN A 4 14.29 -3.09 10.18
N ILE A 5 14.09 -2.97 11.50
CA ILE A 5 13.01 -3.68 12.19
C ILE A 5 11.72 -3.04 11.69
N VAL A 6 11.10 -3.70 10.71
CA VAL A 6 9.74 -3.38 10.30
C VAL A 6 8.87 -3.44 11.55
N SER A 7 8.42 -2.30 12.04
CA SER A 7 7.64 -2.24 13.27
C SER A 7 6.51 -1.21 13.17
N TRP A 8 5.42 -1.55 13.82
CA TRP A 8 4.32 -0.62 14.08
C TRP A 8 4.01 -0.65 15.58
N PRO A 9 3.96 0.50 16.27
CA PRO A 9 3.80 0.53 17.72
C PRO A 9 2.61 -0.29 18.21
N GLY A 10 2.87 -1.21 19.13
CA GLY A 10 1.86 -2.10 19.70
C GLY A 10 1.43 -3.27 18.80
N TRP A 11 2.07 -3.46 17.63
CA TRP A 11 1.82 -4.57 16.72
C TRP A 11 3.07 -5.42 16.53
N LYS A 12 2.87 -6.73 16.29
CA LYS A 12 3.93 -7.68 15.96
C LYS A 12 3.83 -8.06 14.49
N VAL A 13 4.96 -8.07 13.79
CA VAL A 13 5.05 -8.62 12.43
C VAL A 13 4.90 -10.14 12.52
N VAL A 14 4.01 -10.69 11.70
CA VAL A 14 3.74 -12.14 11.63
C VAL A 14 4.51 -12.76 10.48
N ARG A 15 4.35 -12.21 9.26
CA ARG A 15 4.99 -12.72 8.05
C ARG A 15 4.92 -11.72 6.90
N LEU A 16 5.80 -11.90 5.93
CA LEU A 16 5.70 -11.24 4.62
C LEU A 16 4.52 -11.84 3.83
N ILE A 17 3.67 -11.01 3.26
CA ILE A 17 2.49 -11.44 2.47
C ILE A 17 2.53 -10.98 1.01
N GLY A 18 3.38 -10.01 0.69
CA GLY A 18 3.62 -9.52 -0.67
C GLY A 18 4.90 -8.70 -0.74
N GLU A 19 5.52 -8.72 -1.91
CA GLU A 19 6.68 -7.90 -2.24
C GLU A 19 6.60 -7.49 -3.71
N GLY A 20 6.98 -6.25 -4.02
CA GLY A 20 6.87 -5.72 -5.36
C GLY A 20 7.70 -4.46 -5.58
N SER A 21 7.48 -3.81 -6.73
CA SER A 21 8.19 -2.59 -7.11
C SER A 21 8.04 -1.44 -6.10
N PHE A 22 6.93 -1.41 -5.36
CA PHE A 22 6.61 -0.35 -4.40
C PHE A 22 6.89 -0.74 -2.93
N GLY A 23 7.68 -1.80 -2.69
CA GLY A 23 8.07 -2.22 -1.34
C GLY A 23 7.48 -3.56 -0.92
N ALA A 24 7.43 -3.80 0.39
CA ALA A 24 7.01 -5.06 0.99
C ALA A 24 5.74 -4.87 1.82
N VAL A 25 4.89 -5.90 1.86
CA VAL A 25 3.66 -5.92 2.66
C VAL A 25 3.73 -7.06 3.66
N TYR A 26 3.51 -6.74 4.92
CA TYR A 26 3.56 -7.67 6.03
C TYR A 26 2.19 -7.84 6.68
N GLU A 27 1.86 -9.05 7.09
CA GLU A 27 0.78 -9.29 8.05
C GLU A 27 1.30 -8.90 9.43
N ILE A 28 0.57 -8.02 10.11
CA ILE A 28 0.83 -7.61 11.49
C ILE A 28 -0.35 -7.96 12.37
N GLN A 29 -0.07 -8.25 13.66
CA GLN A 29 -1.12 -8.54 14.64
C GLN A 29 -0.86 -7.85 15.97
N ARG A 30 -1.93 -7.56 16.70
CA ARG A 30 -1.88 -7.19 18.11
C ARG A 30 -2.94 -7.94 18.89
N ASN A 31 -2.60 -8.28 20.12
CA ASN A 31 -3.55 -8.85 21.06
C ASN A 31 -4.08 -7.74 21.97
N THR A 32 -5.35 -7.47 21.90
CA THR A 32 -6.08 -6.64 22.86
C THR A 32 -6.80 -7.54 23.85
N PHE A 33 -7.25 -6.97 24.97
CA PHE A 33 -7.87 -7.74 26.07
C PHE A 33 -9.01 -8.69 25.64
N ARG A 34 -9.64 -8.45 24.48
CA ARG A 34 -10.80 -9.24 24.00
C ARG A 34 -10.67 -9.75 22.56
N LYS A 35 -9.65 -9.37 21.81
CA LYS A 35 -9.59 -9.65 20.37
C LYS A 35 -8.15 -9.71 19.86
N ASN A 36 -7.90 -10.69 19.01
CA ASN A 36 -6.71 -10.72 18.19
C ASN A 36 -7.01 -9.94 16.90
N GLU A 37 -6.41 -8.77 16.75
CA GLU A 37 -6.56 -7.91 15.60
C GLU A 37 -5.43 -8.16 14.61
N LYS A 38 -5.77 -8.17 13.32
CA LYS A 38 -4.83 -8.34 12.21
C LYS A 38 -4.97 -7.18 11.24
N ALA A 39 -3.83 -6.76 10.67
CA ALA A 39 -3.76 -5.73 9.66
C ALA A 39 -2.66 -6.06 8.65
N ALA A 40 -2.63 -5.35 7.52
CA ALA A 40 -1.52 -5.31 6.61
C ALA A 40 -0.67 -4.07 6.87
N LEU A 41 0.64 -4.19 6.77
CA LEU A 41 1.60 -3.10 6.85
C LEU A 41 2.40 -3.05 5.55
N LYS A 42 2.14 -2.06 4.72
CA LYS A 42 2.94 -1.77 3.52
C LYS A 42 4.14 -0.92 3.95
N VAL A 43 5.33 -1.35 3.57
CA VAL A 43 6.60 -0.69 3.88
C VAL A 43 7.25 -0.29 2.57
N ILE A 44 7.52 0.98 2.41
CA ILE A 44 8.16 1.57 1.24
C ILE A 44 9.42 2.26 1.71
N SER A 45 10.57 1.90 1.12
CA SER A 45 11.83 2.60 1.35
C SER A 45 12.20 3.41 0.12
N ILE A 46 12.55 4.65 0.30
CA ILE A 46 12.99 5.58 -0.73
C ILE A 46 14.33 6.18 -0.28
N PRO A 47 15.44 5.92 -0.96
CA PRO A 47 15.61 4.95 -2.06
C PRO A 47 15.46 3.51 -1.56
N LYS A 48 15.35 2.56 -2.50
CA LYS A 48 15.28 1.12 -2.15
C LYS A 48 16.63 0.56 -1.71
N SER A 49 17.70 1.14 -2.24
CA SER A 49 19.07 0.69 -1.96
C SER A 49 20.06 1.86 -2.04
N LYS A 50 21.23 1.69 -1.45
CA LYS A 50 22.34 2.65 -1.59
C LYS A 50 22.79 2.80 -3.06
N ARG A 51 22.63 1.77 -3.85
CA ARG A 51 22.96 1.79 -5.28
C ARG A 51 22.12 2.81 -6.05
N ASP A 52 20.86 3.00 -5.68
CA ASP A 52 19.98 3.99 -6.31
C ASP A 52 20.53 5.43 -6.10
N ILE A 53 21.16 5.68 -4.96
CA ILE A 53 21.84 6.96 -4.66
C ILE A 53 23.12 7.08 -5.51
N GLU A 54 23.92 6.01 -5.57
CA GLU A 54 25.17 5.99 -6.36
C GLU A 54 24.89 6.21 -7.86
N GLU A 55 23.82 5.64 -8.39
CA GLU A 55 23.37 5.86 -9.77
C GLU A 55 23.02 7.33 -10.01
N LEU A 56 22.33 8.00 -9.07
CA LEU A 56 22.01 9.42 -9.18
C LEU A 56 23.26 10.30 -9.15
N TYR A 57 24.26 9.99 -8.31
CA TYR A 57 25.53 10.71 -8.34
C TYR A 57 26.27 10.53 -9.67
N ASN A 58 26.26 9.31 -10.23
CA ASN A 58 26.87 9.04 -11.55
C ASN A 58 26.15 9.79 -12.67
N ASP A 59 24.85 10.05 -12.53
CA ASP A 59 24.06 10.87 -13.46
C ASP A 59 24.26 12.38 -13.24
N GLY A 60 25.11 12.78 -12.27
CA GLY A 60 25.50 14.18 -12.04
C GLY A 60 24.60 14.95 -11.08
N TYR A 61 23.72 14.27 -10.34
CA TYR A 61 22.90 14.92 -9.30
C TYR A 61 23.76 15.19 -8.06
N ASP A 62 23.52 16.33 -7.43
CA ASP A 62 24.09 16.69 -6.12
C ASP A 62 23.14 16.29 -4.95
N ASP A 63 23.63 16.38 -3.72
CA ASP A 63 22.87 16.04 -2.50
C ASP A 63 21.53 16.76 -2.42
N ALA A 64 21.49 18.03 -2.79
CA ALA A 64 20.29 18.85 -2.72
C ALA A 64 19.22 18.36 -3.71
N SER A 65 19.63 18.04 -4.92
CA SER A 65 18.77 17.52 -6.00
C SER A 65 18.26 16.11 -5.67
N ILE A 66 19.11 15.23 -5.12
CA ILE A 66 18.75 13.89 -4.66
C ILE A 66 17.71 13.98 -3.55
N THR A 67 17.97 14.82 -2.54
CA THR A 67 17.04 15.04 -1.41
C THR A 67 15.69 15.58 -1.91
N ALA A 68 15.71 16.59 -2.79
CA ALA A 68 14.48 17.14 -3.35
C ALA A 68 13.66 16.09 -4.11
N ARG A 69 14.32 15.22 -4.87
CA ARG A 69 13.67 14.12 -5.59
C ARG A 69 13.00 13.12 -4.65
N PHE A 70 13.67 12.69 -3.58
CA PHE A 70 13.09 11.76 -2.62
C PHE A 70 11.97 12.38 -1.79
N ASN A 71 12.06 13.67 -1.48
CA ASN A 71 10.97 14.40 -0.84
C ASN A 71 9.72 14.46 -1.74
N SER A 72 9.90 14.69 -3.06
CA SER A 72 8.80 14.66 -4.00
C SER A 72 8.10 13.30 -4.04
N PHE A 73 8.84 12.19 -4.01
CA PHE A 73 8.24 10.85 -3.90
C PHE A 73 7.47 10.65 -2.60
N LEU A 74 7.99 11.13 -1.46
CA LEU A 74 7.24 11.10 -0.20
C LEU A 74 5.93 11.88 -0.30
N GLU A 75 5.96 13.08 -0.87
CA GLU A 75 4.77 13.92 -1.05
C GLU A 75 3.71 13.23 -1.92
N ASP A 76 4.11 12.54 -2.98
CA ASP A 76 3.21 11.78 -3.83
C ASP A 76 2.54 10.63 -3.06
N ILE A 77 3.29 9.88 -2.25
CA ILE A 77 2.75 8.82 -1.39
C ILE A 77 1.79 9.38 -0.34
N VAL A 78 2.14 10.49 0.30
CA VAL A 78 1.27 11.14 1.28
C VAL A 78 -0.02 11.64 0.63
N ARG A 79 0.06 12.17 -0.59
CA ARG A 79 -1.12 12.59 -1.36
C ARG A 79 -2.04 11.41 -1.69
N GLU A 80 -1.47 10.28 -2.16
CA GLU A 80 -2.26 9.07 -2.42
C GLU A 80 -2.95 8.56 -1.15
N TYR A 81 -2.19 8.48 -0.04
CA TYR A 81 -2.76 8.10 1.25
C TYR A 81 -3.93 9.01 1.64
N SER A 82 -3.79 10.33 1.45
CA SER A 82 -4.86 11.29 1.76
C SER A 82 -6.11 11.03 0.94
N LEU A 83 -5.99 10.69 -0.36
CA LEU A 83 -7.12 10.29 -1.20
C LEU A 83 -7.80 9.01 -0.68
N MET A 84 -7.03 8.02 -0.24
CA MET A 84 -7.59 6.80 0.35
C MET A 84 -8.32 7.07 1.68
N VAL A 85 -7.82 7.99 2.49
CA VAL A 85 -8.49 8.42 3.73
C VAL A 85 -9.82 9.11 3.43
N GLU A 86 -9.89 9.95 2.41
CA GLU A 86 -11.14 10.59 1.97
C GLU A 86 -12.19 9.58 1.51
N MET A 87 -11.76 8.43 1.01
CA MET A 87 -12.64 7.33 0.58
C MET A 87 -12.97 6.34 1.71
N LYS A 88 -12.56 6.65 2.94
CA LYS A 88 -12.81 5.82 4.12
C LYS A 88 -14.30 5.53 4.30
N GLY A 89 -14.62 4.28 4.59
CA GLY A 89 -15.99 3.83 4.80
C GLY A 89 -16.70 3.30 3.54
N HIS A 90 -16.10 3.43 2.35
CA HIS A 90 -16.64 2.78 1.15
C HIS A 90 -16.29 1.30 1.10
N THR A 91 -17.33 0.47 0.85
CA THR A 91 -17.20 -1.00 0.88
C THR A 91 -16.21 -1.51 -0.17
N ASN A 92 -16.14 -0.87 -1.33
CA ASN A 92 -15.40 -1.37 -2.49
C ASN A 92 -14.04 -0.66 -2.70
N VAL A 93 -13.54 0.07 -1.71
CA VAL A 93 -12.21 0.66 -1.70
C VAL A 93 -11.40 0.10 -0.54
N VAL A 94 -10.13 -0.16 -0.76
CA VAL A 94 -9.21 -0.60 0.32
C VAL A 94 -9.10 0.52 1.34
N TYR A 95 -9.28 0.16 2.61
CA TYR A 95 -9.22 1.08 3.71
C TYR A 95 -7.80 1.18 4.28
N CYS A 96 -7.26 2.40 4.30
CA CYS A 96 -6.03 2.72 5.01
C CYS A 96 -6.36 3.33 6.38
N ASP A 97 -5.72 2.81 7.42
CA ASP A 97 -5.97 3.18 8.81
C ASP A 97 -5.05 4.31 9.26
N ASP A 98 -3.75 4.19 8.96
CA ASP A 98 -2.75 5.15 9.44
C ASP A 98 -1.49 5.12 8.57
N LEU A 99 -0.75 6.24 8.52
CA LEU A 99 0.51 6.42 7.79
C LEU A 99 1.56 7.01 8.73
N ARG A 100 2.78 6.47 8.64
CA ARG A 100 3.97 7.01 9.32
C ARG A 100 5.13 7.04 8.35
N TYR A 101 6.00 8.02 8.47
CA TYR A 101 7.26 8.07 7.73
C TYR A 101 8.38 8.53 8.65
N VAL A 102 9.56 7.99 8.41
CA VAL A 102 10.77 8.28 9.16
C VAL A 102 11.89 8.50 8.16
N GLN A 103 12.68 9.55 8.37
CA GLN A 103 13.85 9.80 7.53
C GLN A 103 14.86 8.66 7.67
N SER A 104 15.48 8.26 6.57
CA SER A 104 16.53 7.25 6.58
C SER A 104 17.75 7.74 7.36
N GLU A 105 18.49 6.82 7.99
CA GLU A 105 19.67 7.14 8.82
C GLU A 105 20.77 7.87 8.03
N ASP A 106 20.87 7.64 6.72
CA ASP A 106 21.79 8.33 5.81
C ASP A 106 21.36 9.76 5.46
N GLY A 107 20.17 10.18 5.90
CA GLY A 107 19.65 11.54 5.71
C GLY A 107 19.04 11.82 4.34
N PHE A 108 19.17 10.93 3.36
CA PHE A 108 18.72 11.20 1.99
C PHE A 108 17.28 10.81 1.70
N GLY A 109 16.74 9.84 2.43
CA GLY A 109 15.50 9.22 2.04
C GLY A 109 14.52 8.97 3.16
N TRP A 110 13.52 8.12 2.89
CA TRP A 110 12.38 7.89 3.78
C TRP A 110 12.02 6.42 3.87
N ASN A 111 11.69 5.97 5.07
CA ASN A 111 10.97 4.72 5.31
C ASN A 111 9.52 5.07 5.63
N ILE A 112 8.60 4.58 4.80
CA ILE A 112 7.17 4.90 4.86
C ILE A 112 6.42 3.63 5.21
N TYR A 113 5.51 3.73 6.16
CA TYR A 113 4.73 2.64 6.73
C TYR A 113 3.25 2.99 6.61
N ILE A 114 2.49 2.19 5.86
CA ILE A 114 1.05 2.37 5.70
C ILE A 114 0.34 1.17 6.32
N LYS A 115 -0.41 1.40 7.39
CA LYS A 115 -1.26 0.39 8.01
C LYS A 115 -2.63 0.40 7.35
N MET A 116 -3.06 -0.78 6.90
CA MET A 116 -4.31 -0.97 6.16
C MET A 116 -5.01 -2.26 6.56
N GLU A 117 -6.24 -2.44 6.10
CA GLU A 117 -6.98 -3.68 6.30
C GLU A 117 -6.26 -4.87 5.67
N LEU A 118 -6.32 -6.03 6.33
CA LEU A 118 -5.75 -7.27 5.80
C LEU A 118 -6.77 -7.95 4.89
N LEU A 119 -6.45 -8.00 3.60
CA LEU A 119 -7.30 -8.53 2.55
C LEU A 119 -6.62 -9.67 1.79
N THR A 120 -7.40 -10.44 1.03
CA THR A 120 -6.88 -11.47 0.14
C THR A 120 -6.75 -10.90 -1.28
N PRO A 121 -5.55 -10.90 -1.90
CA PRO A 121 -5.40 -10.47 -3.29
C PRO A 121 -6.19 -11.34 -4.25
N LEU A 122 -6.88 -10.75 -5.24
CA LEU A 122 -7.68 -11.45 -6.24
C LEU A 122 -6.91 -12.57 -6.96
N PRO A 123 -5.63 -12.42 -7.36
CA PRO A 123 -4.88 -13.50 -8.02
C PRO A 123 -4.74 -14.79 -7.19
N LYS A 124 -4.86 -14.70 -5.85
CA LYS A 124 -4.85 -15.90 -4.99
C LYS A 124 -6.16 -16.68 -5.08
N ILE A 125 -7.25 -16.01 -5.37
CA ILE A 125 -8.59 -16.60 -5.50
C ILE A 125 -8.80 -17.14 -6.90
N LEU A 126 -8.32 -16.47 -7.93
CA LEU A 126 -8.42 -16.90 -9.34
C LEU A 126 -7.66 -18.18 -9.68
N ARG A 127 -6.94 -18.79 -8.71
CA ARG A 127 -6.29 -20.10 -8.89
C ARG A 127 -7.26 -21.29 -8.87
N SER A 128 -8.50 -21.07 -8.45
CA SER A 128 -9.61 -22.03 -8.48
C SER A 128 -10.66 -21.57 -9.49
N GLU A 129 -11.59 -22.44 -9.85
CA GLU A 129 -12.75 -22.04 -10.63
C GLU A 129 -13.53 -20.98 -9.87
N ILE A 130 -13.83 -19.88 -10.57
CA ILE A 130 -14.64 -18.77 -10.02
C ILE A 130 -16.05 -18.90 -10.58
N ALA A 131 -17.06 -18.78 -9.73
CA ALA A 131 -18.45 -18.84 -10.16
C ALA A 131 -18.83 -17.62 -11.01
N GLN A 132 -19.77 -17.79 -11.93
CA GLN A 132 -20.21 -16.68 -12.79
C GLN A 132 -20.77 -15.52 -11.96
N GLU A 133 -21.45 -15.81 -10.88
CA GLU A 133 -22.02 -14.85 -9.95
C GLU A 133 -20.92 -13.98 -9.31
N ASP A 134 -19.78 -14.57 -8.94
CA ASP A 134 -18.64 -13.85 -8.37
C ASP A 134 -17.96 -12.93 -9.41
N VAL A 135 -17.91 -13.35 -10.69
CA VAL A 135 -17.40 -12.51 -11.78
C VAL A 135 -18.30 -11.28 -12.00
N ILE A 136 -19.61 -11.49 -11.97
CA ILE A 136 -20.60 -10.38 -12.08
C ILE A 136 -20.44 -9.44 -10.86
N GLN A 137 -20.36 -9.99 -9.65
CA GLN A 137 -20.21 -9.23 -8.43
C GLN A 137 -18.89 -8.42 -8.43
N LEU A 138 -17.79 -9.03 -8.88
CA LEU A 138 -16.50 -8.34 -9.08
C LEU A 138 -16.69 -7.11 -9.99
N GLY A 139 -17.34 -7.28 -11.13
CA GLY A 139 -17.62 -6.18 -12.08
C GLY A 139 -18.42 -5.06 -11.43
N ILE A 140 -19.49 -5.40 -10.71
CA ILE A 140 -20.35 -4.45 -10.01
C ILE A 140 -19.54 -3.68 -8.93
N ASP A 141 -18.77 -4.37 -8.12
CA ASP A 141 -18.02 -3.78 -7.00
C ASP A 141 -16.91 -2.85 -7.49
N ILE A 142 -16.17 -3.25 -8.53
CA ILE A 142 -15.16 -2.37 -9.13
C ILE A 142 -15.82 -1.14 -9.79
N CYS A 143 -16.95 -1.30 -10.46
CA CYS A 143 -17.69 -0.15 -10.99
C CYS A 143 -18.14 0.83 -9.88
N LYS A 144 -18.58 0.34 -8.72
CA LYS A 144 -18.91 1.19 -7.58
C LYS A 144 -17.70 1.98 -7.08
N ALA A 145 -16.53 1.34 -6.97
CA ALA A 145 -15.28 2.01 -6.62
C ALA A 145 -14.92 3.09 -7.64
N LEU A 146 -15.07 2.81 -8.95
CA LEU A 146 -14.77 3.77 -10.02
C LEU A 146 -15.76 4.94 -10.07
N VAL A 147 -17.05 4.72 -9.78
CA VAL A 147 -18.05 5.80 -9.64
C VAL A 147 -17.65 6.74 -8.51
N LEU A 148 -17.19 6.19 -7.37
CA LEU A 148 -16.68 7.01 -6.27
C LEU A 148 -15.43 7.81 -6.70
N CYS A 149 -14.46 7.18 -7.35
CA CYS A 149 -13.28 7.86 -7.87
C CYS A 149 -13.67 9.03 -8.78
N LYS A 150 -14.57 8.78 -9.74
CA LYS A 150 -15.07 9.81 -10.65
C LYS A 150 -15.73 10.98 -9.92
N SER A 151 -16.54 10.72 -8.89
CA SER A 151 -17.19 11.78 -8.10
C SER A 151 -16.22 12.69 -7.35
N ARG A 152 -14.97 12.25 -7.19
CA ARG A 152 -13.85 12.95 -6.51
C ARG A 152 -12.75 13.41 -7.46
N ASN A 153 -12.98 13.32 -8.77
CA ASN A 153 -12.00 13.62 -9.82
C ASN A 153 -10.70 12.82 -9.71
N ILE A 154 -10.78 11.58 -9.18
CA ILE A 154 -9.65 10.66 -9.06
C ILE A 154 -9.66 9.72 -10.26
N VAL A 155 -8.49 9.55 -10.90
CA VAL A 155 -8.24 8.54 -11.92
C VAL A 155 -7.29 7.51 -11.34
N HIS A 156 -7.68 6.23 -11.32
CA HIS A 156 -6.89 5.16 -10.68
C HIS A 156 -5.59 4.82 -11.41
N ARG A 157 -5.58 4.86 -12.73
CA ARG A 157 -4.44 4.65 -13.65
C ARG A 157 -3.83 3.23 -13.68
N ASP A 158 -4.07 2.37 -12.67
CA ASP A 158 -3.47 1.04 -12.58
C ASP A 158 -4.48 -0.04 -12.15
N ILE A 159 -5.61 -0.17 -12.88
CA ILE A 159 -6.59 -1.21 -12.60
C ILE A 159 -6.10 -2.54 -13.17
N LYS A 160 -5.78 -3.48 -12.28
CA LYS A 160 -5.33 -4.83 -12.62
C LYS A 160 -5.68 -5.81 -11.49
N PRO A 161 -5.72 -7.13 -11.75
CA PRO A 161 -6.07 -8.11 -10.72
C PRO A 161 -5.23 -8.02 -9.44
N GLN A 162 -3.96 -7.60 -9.55
CA GLN A 162 -3.04 -7.44 -8.42
C GLN A 162 -3.48 -6.35 -7.45
N ASN A 163 -4.22 -5.34 -7.94
CA ASN A 163 -4.71 -4.19 -7.18
C ASN A 163 -6.19 -4.36 -6.77
N ILE A 164 -6.73 -5.56 -6.96
CA ILE A 164 -8.06 -5.94 -6.50
C ILE A 164 -7.92 -6.96 -5.37
N PHE A 165 -8.69 -6.75 -4.32
CA PHE A 165 -8.65 -7.55 -3.10
C PHE A 165 -10.05 -8.01 -2.73
N VAL A 166 -10.13 -9.06 -1.91
CA VAL A 166 -11.39 -9.59 -1.38
C VAL A 166 -11.39 -9.52 0.13
N SER A 167 -12.45 -8.95 0.68
CA SER A 167 -12.66 -8.89 2.12
C SER A 167 -13.16 -10.23 2.66
N LYS A 168 -13.17 -10.39 3.99
CA LYS A 168 -13.73 -11.57 4.66
C LYS A 168 -15.23 -11.76 4.40
N ASP A 169 -15.92 -10.66 4.11
CA ASP A 169 -17.36 -10.64 3.80
C ASP A 169 -17.66 -10.85 2.32
N GLY A 170 -16.65 -11.18 1.49
CA GLY A 170 -16.79 -11.46 0.07
C GLY A 170 -16.85 -10.22 -0.85
N ASN A 171 -16.72 -8.99 -0.30
CA ASN A 171 -16.71 -7.79 -1.13
C ASN A 171 -15.40 -7.62 -1.87
N PHE A 172 -15.46 -7.29 -3.16
CA PHE A 172 -14.30 -6.90 -3.94
C PHE A 172 -13.96 -5.42 -3.72
N LYS A 173 -12.68 -5.16 -3.51
CA LYS A 173 -12.15 -3.82 -3.18
C LYS A 173 -11.01 -3.44 -4.10
N LEU A 174 -11.03 -2.21 -4.60
CA LEU A 174 -9.97 -1.62 -5.38
C LEU A 174 -8.96 -0.92 -4.45
N GLY A 175 -7.67 -1.18 -4.64
CA GLY A 175 -6.57 -0.58 -3.89
C GLY A 175 -5.42 -0.17 -4.80
N ASP A 176 -4.35 0.39 -4.21
CA ASP A 176 -3.18 0.93 -4.92
C ASP A 176 -3.58 1.95 -6.01
N PHE A 177 -3.96 3.13 -5.57
CA PHE A 177 -4.41 4.26 -6.42
C PHE A 177 -3.23 4.96 -7.10
N GLY A 178 -2.41 4.21 -7.81
CA GLY A 178 -1.40 4.63 -8.76
C GLY A 178 -0.47 5.76 -8.32
N ILE A 179 0.58 5.39 -7.62
CA ILE A 179 1.77 6.22 -7.46
C ILE A 179 2.56 6.23 -8.78
#